data_c36cd87357476b86090d92eeabe86e2f
#
_entry.id   c36cd87357476b86090d92eeabe86e2f
#
_cell.length_a   1.000
_cell.length_b   1.000
_cell.length_c   1.000
_cell.angle_alpha   90.00
_cell.angle_beta   90.00
_cell.angle_gamma   90.00
#
_symmetry.space_group_name_H-M   'P 1'
#
loop_
_entity.id
_entity.type
_entity.pdbx_description
1 polymer ?
#
loop_
_entity_poly.entity_id
_entity_poly.type
_entity_poly.pdbx_seq_one_letter_code
_entity_poly.pdbx_strand_id
1 'polypeptide(L)'
;MNTQYRKNLPGTTLDYFDTEAAVEAIKPGAWATLPYTSRVHAENIVRKADPSIITDCLKQIIERKRDLDFPWFPTRVACHDILGQTALVDLAGLRDAIAKEGGDPAKVNPVVPVQLIVDHSLAVECGGFDPDAFQKNRDIEERRNEDRFHFIEWTKKAFANVDVIPAGNGIMHQINLEKMSPVIHNDHGLAYPDTCVGTDSHTPHVDALGVIAIGVGGLEAENVMLGHASWLRLPEIVGVKLTGQRQPGITATDVVLALTEFLRKSKVVGAYLEFYGEGAAKLTIGDRATISNMAPEYGATAAMFSIDQQTLDYLTLTGRTAEQIKLVETYAKQAGLWSDSLKNAVYERDLTFDLSSVGRNMAGP
;
A
#
# COMPACT_ATOMS: atom_id res chain seq x y z
N MET A 1 -10.79 -7.47 -20.70
CA MET A 1 -9.37 -7.24 -20.38
C MET A 1 -8.61 -6.96 -21.67
N ASN A 2 -7.75 -5.97 -21.66
CA ASN A 2 -6.85 -5.70 -22.79
C ASN A 2 -5.81 -6.81 -22.87
N THR A 3 -5.71 -7.50 -23.99
CA THR A 3 -4.75 -8.60 -24.18
C THR A 3 -3.52 -8.16 -24.99
N GLN A 4 -3.51 -6.94 -25.51
CA GLN A 4 -2.48 -6.45 -26.44
C GLN A 4 -1.07 -6.51 -25.88
N TYR A 5 -0.89 -6.24 -24.58
CA TYR A 5 0.42 -6.21 -23.92
C TYR A 5 0.61 -7.38 -22.95
N ARG A 6 -0.31 -8.36 -22.95
CA ARG A 6 -0.19 -9.54 -22.09
C ARG A 6 0.84 -10.51 -22.67
N LYS A 7 1.84 -10.87 -21.88
CA LYS A 7 2.96 -11.76 -22.26
C LYS A 7 3.23 -12.75 -21.14
N ASN A 8 3.88 -13.85 -21.46
CA ASN A 8 4.37 -14.77 -20.44
C ASN A 8 5.54 -14.13 -19.69
N LEU A 9 5.50 -14.25 -18.35
CA LEU A 9 6.58 -13.82 -17.47
C LEU A 9 7.75 -14.82 -17.57
N PRO A 10 8.92 -14.40 -18.07
CA PRO A 10 10.03 -15.32 -18.34
C PRO A 10 10.40 -16.19 -17.14
N GLY A 11 10.58 -17.48 -17.38
CA GLY A 11 10.94 -18.45 -16.35
C GLY A 11 9.80 -18.87 -15.41
N THR A 12 8.56 -18.52 -15.74
CA THR A 12 7.36 -18.91 -15.00
C THR A 12 6.25 -19.42 -15.91
N THR A 13 5.16 -19.91 -15.32
CA THR A 13 3.91 -20.25 -16.04
C THR A 13 2.89 -19.11 -16.01
N LEU A 14 3.28 -17.95 -15.48
CA LEU A 14 2.40 -16.81 -15.29
C LEU A 14 2.53 -15.83 -16.46
N ASP A 15 1.44 -15.12 -16.71
CA ASP A 15 1.46 -13.97 -17.60
C ASP A 15 1.68 -12.67 -16.80
N TYR A 16 2.09 -11.62 -17.50
CA TYR A 16 2.17 -10.25 -16.98
C TYR A 16 1.85 -9.26 -18.11
N PHE A 17 1.67 -8.00 -17.78
CA PHE A 17 1.51 -6.94 -18.77
C PHE A 17 2.85 -6.24 -19.03
N ASP A 18 3.30 -6.26 -20.30
CA ASP A 18 4.49 -5.54 -20.75
C ASP A 18 4.17 -4.04 -20.86
N THR A 19 4.22 -3.39 -19.72
CA THR A 19 3.89 -1.96 -19.58
C THR A 19 4.95 -1.08 -20.24
N GLU A 20 6.21 -1.51 -20.24
CA GLU A 20 7.27 -0.81 -20.98
C GLU A 20 6.92 -0.68 -22.45
N ALA A 21 6.53 -1.77 -23.09
CA ALA A 21 6.13 -1.74 -24.50
C ALA A 21 4.92 -0.81 -24.74
N ALA A 22 3.98 -0.75 -23.80
CA ALA A 22 2.84 0.14 -23.92
C ALA A 22 3.22 1.63 -23.83
N VAL A 23 4.11 1.98 -22.93
CA VAL A 23 4.62 3.35 -22.74
C VAL A 23 5.50 3.76 -23.92
N GLU A 24 6.43 2.91 -24.34
CA GLU A 24 7.35 3.15 -25.47
C GLU A 24 6.62 3.30 -26.80
N ALA A 25 5.49 2.63 -26.98
CA ALA A 25 4.62 2.81 -28.16
C ALA A 25 4.01 4.22 -28.25
N ILE A 26 3.85 4.92 -27.12
CA ILE A 26 3.34 6.30 -27.09
C ILE A 26 4.48 7.30 -27.25
N LYS A 27 5.57 7.11 -26.51
CA LYS A 27 6.72 8.02 -26.53
C LYS A 27 8.01 7.22 -26.31
N PRO A 28 8.78 6.95 -27.39
CA PRO A 28 10.05 6.26 -27.29
C PRO A 28 11.02 6.93 -26.29
N GLY A 29 11.63 6.12 -25.43
CA GLY A 29 12.55 6.55 -24.37
C GLY A 29 11.86 7.08 -23.10
N ALA A 30 10.53 7.09 -23.04
CA ALA A 30 9.81 7.58 -21.86
C ALA A 30 9.94 6.64 -20.67
N TRP A 31 9.90 5.32 -20.89
CA TRP A 31 9.93 4.33 -19.79
C TRP A 31 11.15 4.49 -18.90
N ALA A 32 12.33 4.70 -19.47
CA ALA A 32 13.58 4.82 -18.73
C ALA A 32 13.56 5.98 -17.73
N THR A 33 12.77 7.03 -17.99
CA THR A 33 12.69 8.25 -17.16
C THR A 33 11.54 8.25 -16.17
N LEU A 34 10.61 7.27 -16.26
CA LEU A 34 9.50 7.19 -15.33
C LEU A 34 9.95 6.77 -13.93
N PRO A 35 9.51 7.50 -12.88
CA PRO A 35 9.62 7.09 -11.49
C PRO A 35 8.92 5.76 -11.20
N TYR A 36 9.24 5.15 -10.07
CA TYR A 36 8.67 3.89 -9.62
C TYR A 36 7.14 3.88 -9.62
N THR A 37 6.54 4.84 -8.94
CA THR A 37 5.08 4.94 -8.80
C THR A 37 4.40 5.16 -10.15
N SER A 38 5.01 5.93 -11.04
CA SER A 38 4.51 6.10 -12.41
C SER A 38 4.46 4.79 -13.18
N ARG A 39 5.46 3.91 -13.00
CA ARG A 39 5.48 2.57 -13.63
C ARG A 39 4.40 1.67 -13.07
N VAL A 40 4.17 1.69 -11.75
CA VAL A 40 3.09 0.93 -11.12
C VAL A 40 1.72 1.43 -11.57
N HIS A 41 1.50 2.75 -11.64
CA HIS A 41 0.26 3.29 -12.17
C HIS A 41 0.05 2.95 -13.66
N ALA A 42 1.09 3.00 -14.48
CA ALA A 42 1.02 2.61 -15.88
C ALA A 42 0.63 1.13 -16.04
N GLU A 43 1.20 0.23 -15.23
CA GLU A 43 0.80 -1.19 -15.20
C GLU A 43 -0.69 -1.34 -14.85
N ASN A 44 -1.12 -0.67 -13.79
CA ASN A 44 -2.50 -0.72 -13.32
C ASN A 44 -3.49 -0.30 -14.41
N ILE A 45 -3.18 0.78 -15.16
CA ILE A 45 -3.97 1.26 -16.29
C ILE A 45 -3.99 0.25 -17.43
N VAL A 46 -2.84 -0.25 -17.86
CA VAL A 46 -2.74 -1.21 -18.97
C VAL A 46 -3.53 -2.48 -18.66
N ARG A 47 -3.51 -2.92 -17.40
CA ARG A 47 -4.18 -4.14 -16.93
C ARG A 47 -5.68 -3.97 -16.72
N LYS A 48 -6.15 -2.84 -16.17
CA LYS A 48 -7.50 -2.70 -15.62
C LYS A 48 -8.38 -1.68 -16.31
N ALA A 49 -7.83 -0.62 -16.91
CA ALA A 49 -8.64 0.44 -17.49
C ALA A 49 -9.38 -0.02 -18.76
N ASP A 50 -10.45 0.69 -19.09
CA ASP A 50 -11.14 0.51 -20.36
C ASP A 50 -10.16 0.79 -21.52
N PRO A 51 -10.09 -0.08 -22.54
CA PRO A 51 -9.18 0.10 -23.67
C PRO A 51 -9.25 1.46 -24.35
N SER A 52 -10.41 2.13 -24.34
CA SER A 52 -10.62 3.44 -24.96
C SER A 52 -9.85 4.58 -24.27
N ILE A 53 -9.52 4.45 -22.97
CA ILE A 53 -8.87 5.50 -22.19
C ILE A 53 -7.39 5.21 -21.88
N ILE A 54 -6.91 3.99 -22.13
CA ILE A 54 -5.53 3.58 -21.78
C ILE A 54 -4.49 4.54 -22.34
N THR A 55 -4.60 4.86 -23.62
CA THR A 55 -3.63 5.73 -24.30
C THR A 55 -3.58 7.13 -23.68
N ASP A 56 -4.72 7.69 -23.34
CA ASP A 56 -4.78 9.03 -22.75
C ASP A 56 -4.29 9.04 -21.31
N CYS A 57 -4.61 8.00 -20.52
CA CYS A 57 -4.06 7.84 -19.18
C CYS A 57 -2.53 7.66 -19.19
N LEU A 58 -1.98 6.87 -20.12
CA LEU A 58 -0.54 6.71 -20.24
C LEU A 58 0.14 8.03 -20.68
N LYS A 59 -0.45 8.79 -21.61
CA LYS A 59 0.03 10.14 -21.95
C LYS A 59 0.04 11.05 -20.74
N GLN A 60 -1.02 11.01 -19.92
CA GLN A 60 -1.13 11.79 -18.69
C GLN A 60 0.03 11.48 -17.73
N ILE A 61 0.39 10.20 -17.54
CA ILE A 61 1.54 9.78 -16.75
C ILE A 61 2.86 10.30 -17.35
N ILE A 62 3.08 10.09 -18.66
CA ILE A 62 4.31 10.46 -19.36
C ILE A 62 4.54 11.98 -19.34
N GLU A 63 3.47 12.75 -19.53
CA GLU A 63 3.49 14.21 -19.57
C GLU A 63 3.27 14.87 -18.21
N ARG A 64 3.01 14.08 -17.17
CA ARG A 64 2.78 14.53 -15.78
C ARG A 64 1.63 15.53 -15.66
N LYS A 65 0.56 15.29 -16.41
CA LYS A 65 -0.64 16.15 -16.40
C LYS A 65 -1.46 15.88 -15.14
N ARG A 66 -1.85 16.94 -14.43
CA ARG A 66 -2.61 16.90 -13.18
C ARG A 66 -3.95 17.62 -13.25
N ASP A 67 -4.33 18.07 -14.41
CA ASP A 67 -5.56 18.84 -14.65
C ASP A 67 -6.79 17.91 -14.89
N LEU A 68 -6.54 16.64 -15.13
CA LEU A 68 -7.58 15.63 -15.38
C LEU A 68 -7.57 14.57 -14.27
N ASP A 69 -8.75 14.02 -14.01
CA ASP A 69 -8.89 12.88 -13.13
C ASP A 69 -8.28 11.63 -13.77
N PHE A 70 -7.71 10.79 -12.93
CA PHE A 70 -6.98 9.58 -13.31
C PHE A 70 -7.57 8.38 -12.57
N PRO A 71 -7.98 7.30 -13.27
CA PRO A 71 -8.52 6.12 -12.62
C PRO A 71 -7.41 5.24 -12.05
N TRP A 72 -7.55 4.85 -10.81
CA TRP A 72 -6.68 3.88 -10.16
C TRP A 72 -7.51 2.72 -9.62
N PHE A 73 -7.04 1.49 -9.83
CA PHE A 73 -7.73 0.27 -9.42
C PHE A 73 -6.90 -0.47 -8.36
N PRO A 74 -7.05 -0.14 -7.07
CA PRO A 74 -6.37 -0.86 -6.00
C PRO A 74 -6.67 -2.35 -6.06
N THR A 75 -5.68 -3.18 -5.71
CA THR A 75 -5.81 -4.64 -5.81
C THR A 75 -6.41 -5.27 -4.58
N ARG A 76 -6.45 -4.56 -3.46
CA ARG A 76 -7.06 -4.99 -2.20
C ARG A 76 -7.40 -3.82 -1.28
N VAL A 77 -8.23 -4.11 -0.27
CA VAL A 77 -8.63 -3.15 0.76
C VAL A 77 -8.23 -3.69 2.13
N ALA A 78 -7.50 -2.89 2.90
CA ALA A 78 -7.19 -3.17 4.29
C ALA A 78 -8.06 -2.30 5.21
N CYS A 79 -8.75 -2.94 6.15
CA CYS A 79 -9.65 -2.28 7.07
C CYS A 79 -9.25 -2.62 8.50
N HIS A 80 -9.30 -1.65 9.41
CA HIS A 80 -9.33 -1.98 10.82
C HIS A 80 -10.75 -1.96 11.37
N ASP A 81 -10.94 -2.57 12.52
CA ASP A 81 -12.25 -2.87 13.10
C ASP A 81 -13.05 -1.65 13.55
N ILE A 82 -12.45 -0.47 13.68
CA ILE A 82 -13.15 0.76 14.05
C ILE A 82 -13.55 1.56 12.81
N LEU A 83 -12.59 1.99 11.99
CA LEU A 83 -12.87 2.87 10.85
C LEU A 83 -13.30 2.08 9.59
N GLY A 84 -12.86 0.84 9.44
CA GLY A 84 -13.16 0.03 8.25
C GLY A 84 -14.47 -0.74 8.32
N GLN A 85 -14.98 -0.97 9.52
CA GLN A 85 -16.24 -1.69 9.69
C GLN A 85 -17.41 -0.96 9.03
N THR A 86 -17.41 0.36 8.98
CA THR A 86 -18.48 1.16 8.37
C THR A 86 -18.70 0.79 6.90
N ALA A 87 -17.65 0.59 6.12
CA ALA A 87 -17.76 0.15 4.73
C ALA A 87 -18.43 -1.23 4.60
N LEU A 88 -18.15 -2.15 5.51
CA LEU A 88 -18.79 -3.46 5.54
C LEU A 88 -20.26 -3.39 5.99
N VAL A 89 -20.60 -2.45 6.88
CA VAL A 89 -21.99 -2.17 7.27
C VAL A 89 -22.78 -1.62 6.09
N ASP A 90 -22.18 -0.73 5.30
CA ASP A 90 -22.81 -0.19 4.10
C ASP A 90 -23.04 -1.29 3.04
N LEU A 91 -22.08 -2.21 2.82
CA LEU A 91 -22.28 -3.39 1.98
C LEU A 91 -23.43 -4.30 2.51
N ALA A 92 -23.56 -4.44 3.82
CA ALA A 92 -24.68 -5.17 4.42
C ALA A 92 -26.02 -4.44 4.16
N GLY A 93 -26.03 -3.11 4.26
CA GLY A 93 -27.19 -2.28 3.91
C GLY A 93 -27.58 -2.40 2.44
N LEU A 94 -26.61 -2.50 1.52
CA LEU A 94 -26.88 -2.80 0.09
C LEU A 94 -27.51 -4.17 -0.09
N ARG A 95 -27.10 -5.19 0.64
CA ARG A 95 -27.75 -6.51 0.63
C ARG A 95 -29.21 -6.43 1.06
N ASP A 96 -29.50 -5.69 2.12
CA ASP A 96 -30.86 -5.47 2.61
C ASP A 96 -31.73 -4.74 1.57
N ALA A 97 -31.18 -3.72 0.91
CA ALA A 97 -31.88 -2.98 -0.13
C ALA A 97 -32.22 -3.88 -1.33
N ILE A 98 -31.26 -4.67 -1.79
CA ILE A 98 -31.48 -5.63 -2.90
C ILE A 98 -32.52 -6.69 -2.52
N ALA A 99 -32.47 -7.22 -1.30
CA ALA A 99 -33.45 -8.17 -0.82
C ALA A 99 -34.88 -7.59 -0.78
N LYS A 100 -35.02 -6.34 -0.35
CA LYS A 100 -36.33 -5.62 -0.33
C LYS A 100 -36.92 -5.44 -1.73
N GLU A 101 -36.06 -5.25 -2.74
CA GLU A 101 -36.46 -5.17 -4.15
C GLU A 101 -36.64 -6.55 -4.81
N GLY A 102 -36.55 -7.65 -4.06
CA GLY A 102 -36.71 -9.02 -4.57
C GLY A 102 -35.49 -9.57 -5.31
N GLY A 103 -34.35 -8.92 -5.23
CA GLY A 103 -33.09 -9.39 -5.79
C GLY A 103 -32.35 -10.36 -4.85
N ASP A 104 -31.27 -10.95 -5.36
CA ASP A 104 -30.41 -11.86 -4.60
C ASP A 104 -29.31 -11.09 -3.85
N PRO A 105 -29.40 -10.96 -2.51
CA PRO A 105 -28.41 -10.24 -1.73
C PRO A 105 -27.01 -10.88 -1.75
N ALA A 106 -26.90 -12.18 -2.05
CA ALA A 106 -25.62 -12.86 -2.13
C ALA A 106 -24.73 -12.37 -3.30
N LYS A 107 -25.31 -11.65 -4.27
CA LYS A 107 -24.56 -11.03 -5.36
C LYS A 107 -23.74 -9.82 -4.92
N VAL A 108 -24.06 -9.21 -3.78
CA VAL A 108 -23.24 -8.13 -3.21
C VAL A 108 -22.07 -8.76 -2.44
N ASN A 109 -20.92 -8.75 -3.05
CA ASN A 109 -19.65 -9.18 -2.46
C ASN A 109 -18.53 -8.24 -2.91
N PRO A 110 -17.49 -8.04 -2.10
CA PRO A 110 -16.28 -7.38 -2.58
C PRO A 110 -15.68 -8.12 -3.78
N VAL A 111 -15.31 -7.37 -4.82
CA VAL A 111 -14.67 -7.92 -6.02
C VAL A 111 -13.14 -7.94 -5.91
N VAL A 112 -12.60 -7.27 -4.91
CA VAL A 112 -11.19 -7.33 -4.51
C VAL A 112 -11.10 -7.91 -3.10
N PRO A 113 -9.97 -8.54 -2.72
CA PRO A 113 -9.77 -9.01 -1.36
C PRO A 113 -9.91 -7.88 -0.34
N VAL A 114 -10.72 -8.11 0.68
CA VAL A 114 -10.87 -7.21 1.84
C VAL A 114 -10.33 -7.91 3.07
N GLN A 115 -9.45 -7.26 3.77
CA GLN A 115 -8.80 -7.77 4.97
C GLN A 115 -9.17 -6.86 6.14
N LEU A 116 -9.94 -7.41 7.08
CA LEU A 116 -10.34 -6.71 8.30
C LEU A 116 -9.49 -7.18 9.48
N ILE A 117 -8.83 -6.25 10.14
CA ILE A 117 -7.96 -6.53 11.28
C ILE A 117 -8.56 -5.92 12.55
N VAL A 118 -8.70 -6.74 13.58
CA VAL A 118 -9.17 -6.31 14.92
C VAL A 118 -7.95 -5.97 15.76
N ASP A 119 -7.63 -4.68 15.90
CA ASP A 119 -6.35 -4.28 16.51
C ASP A 119 -6.37 -3.09 17.48
N HIS A 120 -7.46 -2.32 17.60
CA HIS A 120 -7.40 -1.01 18.24
C HIS A 120 -8.25 -0.84 19.49
N SER A 121 -8.92 -1.85 19.96
CA SER A 121 -10.03 -1.62 20.89
C SER A 121 -9.65 -1.65 22.35
N LEU A 122 -8.44 -2.10 22.67
CA LEU A 122 -8.03 -2.32 24.06
C LEU A 122 -7.67 -1.01 24.76
N ALA A 123 -8.59 -0.50 25.59
CA ALA A 123 -8.29 0.52 26.58
C ALA A 123 -7.89 -0.17 27.89
N VAL A 124 -6.68 0.12 28.36
CA VAL A 124 -6.18 -0.46 29.61
C VAL A 124 -6.86 0.19 30.80
N GLU A 125 -7.70 -0.57 31.52
CA GLU A 125 -8.37 -0.15 32.77
C GLU A 125 -7.80 -0.81 34.00
N CYS A 126 -7.27 -2.02 33.85
CA CYS A 126 -6.56 -2.75 34.87
C CYS A 126 -5.08 -2.81 34.51
N GLY A 127 -4.22 -2.43 35.42
CA GLY A 127 -2.77 -2.40 35.15
C GLY A 127 -1.96 -2.51 36.44
N GLY A 128 -0.69 -2.13 36.36
CA GLY A 128 0.21 -2.14 37.51
C GLY A 128 0.52 -3.54 38.00
N PHE A 129 0.21 -3.80 39.26
CA PHE A 129 0.54 -5.03 39.94
C PHE A 129 -0.59 -6.08 40.00
N ASP A 130 -1.67 -5.87 39.24
CA ASP A 130 -2.76 -6.83 39.14
C ASP A 130 -2.34 -8.02 38.25
N PRO A 131 -2.18 -9.22 38.79
CA PRO A 131 -1.73 -10.39 38.05
C PRO A 131 -2.71 -10.82 36.95
N ASP A 132 -4.00 -10.44 37.08
CA ASP A 132 -5.06 -10.79 36.15
C ASP A 132 -5.38 -9.61 35.18
N ALA A 133 -4.57 -8.55 35.18
CA ALA A 133 -4.82 -7.33 34.41
C ALA A 133 -5.10 -7.61 32.92
N PHE A 134 -4.32 -8.51 32.31
CA PHE A 134 -4.50 -8.87 30.90
C PHE A 134 -5.90 -9.46 30.64
N GLN A 135 -6.32 -10.44 31.43
CA GLN A 135 -7.62 -11.08 31.24
C GLN A 135 -8.78 -10.10 31.52
N LYS A 136 -8.66 -9.33 32.57
CA LYS A 136 -9.67 -8.30 32.91
C LYS A 136 -9.85 -7.27 31.80
N ASN A 137 -8.77 -6.80 31.21
CA ASN A 137 -8.84 -5.85 30.09
C ASN A 137 -9.48 -6.51 28.85
N ARG A 138 -9.18 -7.77 28.56
CA ARG A 138 -9.84 -8.50 27.47
C ARG A 138 -11.34 -8.68 27.70
N ASP A 139 -11.75 -9.06 28.88
CA ASP A 139 -13.16 -9.22 29.24
C ASP A 139 -13.93 -7.90 29.12
N ILE A 140 -13.27 -6.79 29.45
CA ILE A 140 -13.83 -5.44 29.29
C ILE A 140 -13.97 -5.10 27.81
N GLU A 141 -12.96 -5.40 27.00
CA GLU A 141 -12.98 -5.18 25.56
C GLU A 141 -14.10 -5.96 24.88
N GLU A 142 -14.20 -7.25 25.14
CA GLU A 142 -15.23 -8.13 24.59
C GLU A 142 -16.63 -7.63 24.94
N ARG A 143 -16.88 -7.29 26.20
CA ARG A 143 -18.17 -6.77 26.65
C ARG A 143 -18.54 -5.44 25.99
N ARG A 144 -17.57 -4.53 25.82
CA ARG A 144 -17.82 -3.21 25.19
C ARG A 144 -18.07 -3.28 23.71
N ASN A 145 -17.52 -4.28 23.06
CA ASN A 145 -17.52 -4.39 21.60
C ASN A 145 -18.35 -5.61 21.12
N GLU A 146 -19.21 -6.17 21.98
CA GLU A 146 -19.96 -7.38 21.69
C GLU A 146 -20.73 -7.29 20.35
N ASP A 147 -21.49 -6.21 20.14
CA ASP A 147 -22.26 -6.00 18.91
C ASP A 147 -21.35 -5.90 17.69
N ARG A 148 -20.21 -5.22 17.81
CA ARG A 148 -19.22 -5.10 16.74
C ARG A 148 -18.59 -6.45 16.38
N PHE A 149 -18.21 -7.24 17.36
CA PHE A 149 -17.62 -8.55 17.16
C PHE A 149 -18.63 -9.54 16.57
N HIS A 150 -19.89 -9.47 16.98
CA HIS A 150 -20.97 -10.24 16.36
C HIS A 150 -21.15 -9.88 14.88
N PHE A 151 -21.13 -8.61 14.53
CA PHE A 151 -21.18 -8.17 13.14
C PHE A 151 -19.96 -8.66 12.33
N ILE A 152 -18.75 -8.56 12.88
CA ILE A 152 -17.52 -9.06 12.24
C ILE A 152 -17.61 -10.57 11.97
N GLU A 153 -18.07 -11.35 12.93
CA GLU A 153 -18.26 -12.79 12.77
C GLU A 153 -19.34 -13.13 11.73
N TRP A 154 -20.40 -12.33 11.63
CA TRP A 154 -21.38 -12.45 10.56
C TRP A 154 -20.74 -12.14 9.20
N THR A 155 -19.93 -11.09 9.11
CA THR A 155 -19.24 -10.66 7.89
C THR A 155 -18.40 -11.77 7.28
N LYS A 156 -17.65 -12.52 8.09
CA LYS A 156 -16.84 -13.68 7.65
C LYS A 156 -17.66 -14.75 6.94
N LYS A 157 -18.92 -14.91 7.32
CA LYS A 157 -19.84 -15.93 6.77
C LYS A 157 -20.64 -15.39 5.59
N ALA A 158 -20.95 -14.11 5.63
CA ALA A 158 -21.81 -13.47 4.66
C ALA A 158 -21.08 -13.11 3.36
N PHE A 159 -19.85 -12.67 3.43
CA PHE A 159 -19.08 -12.21 2.28
C PHE A 159 -17.98 -13.23 1.90
N ALA A 160 -17.91 -13.56 0.62
CA ALA A 160 -16.96 -14.56 0.12
C ALA A 160 -15.51 -14.07 0.05
N ASN A 161 -15.29 -12.75 -0.03
CA ASN A 161 -13.97 -12.16 -0.29
C ASN A 161 -13.51 -11.23 0.86
N VAL A 162 -13.93 -11.55 2.08
CA VAL A 162 -13.56 -10.84 3.30
C VAL A 162 -12.81 -11.80 4.22
N ASP A 163 -11.56 -11.47 4.51
CA ASP A 163 -10.73 -12.17 5.49
C ASP A 163 -10.65 -11.34 6.78
N VAL A 164 -10.83 -11.99 7.91
CA VAL A 164 -10.84 -11.34 9.22
C VAL A 164 -9.69 -11.87 10.07
N ILE A 165 -8.80 -10.98 10.47
CA ILE A 165 -7.75 -11.25 11.44
C ILE A 165 -8.28 -10.91 12.83
N PRO A 166 -8.46 -11.91 13.71
CA PRO A 166 -9.05 -11.68 15.03
C PRO A 166 -8.11 -10.93 15.97
N ALA A 167 -8.69 -10.38 17.04
CA ALA A 167 -7.96 -9.66 18.09
C ALA A 167 -6.80 -10.49 18.66
N GLY A 168 -5.71 -9.82 19.01
CA GLY A 168 -4.52 -10.44 19.63
C GLY A 168 -3.48 -10.97 18.64
N ASN A 169 -3.66 -10.77 17.34
CA ASN A 169 -2.70 -11.20 16.30
C ASN A 169 -1.70 -10.11 15.89
N GLY A 170 -1.81 -8.91 16.42
CA GLY A 170 -0.92 -7.80 16.16
C GLY A 170 -1.66 -6.55 15.69
N ILE A 171 -0.92 -5.60 15.11
CA ILE A 171 -1.41 -4.29 14.66
C ILE A 171 -1.54 -4.31 13.13
N MET A 172 -2.59 -3.69 12.61
CA MET A 172 -2.99 -3.73 11.19
C MET A 172 -1.84 -3.50 10.22
N HIS A 173 -1.14 -2.38 10.34
CA HIS A 173 -0.12 -2.02 9.34
C HIS A 173 1.12 -2.90 9.45
N GLN A 174 1.46 -3.36 10.65
CA GLN A 174 2.54 -4.32 10.86
C GLN A 174 2.19 -5.69 10.27
N ILE A 175 0.97 -6.19 10.52
CA ILE A 175 0.49 -7.44 9.91
C ILE A 175 0.45 -7.31 8.39
N ASN A 176 0.00 -6.16 7.86
CA ASN A 176 0.01 -5.89 6.44
C ASN A 176 1.41 -6.01 5.84
N LEU A 177 2.39 -5.36 6.47
CA LEU A 177 3.80 -5.43 6.07
C LEU A 177 4.37 -6.85 6.19
N GLU A 178 4.16 -7.49 7.34
CA GLU A 178 4.81 -8.75 7.72
C GLU A 178 4.19 -9.97 7.05
N LYS A 179 2.89 -9.93 6.71
CA LYS A 179 2.16 -11.13 6.31
C LYS A 179 1.20 -10.95 5.13
N MET A 180 0.43 -9.86 5.08
CA MET A 180 -0.72 -9.78 4.18
C MET A 180 -0.34 -9.36 2.77
N SER A 181 0.59 -8.42 2.62
CA SER A 181 1.03 -7.98 1.29
C SER A 181 1.78 -9.09 0.56
N PRO A 182 1.34 -9.47 -0.64
CA PRO A 182 2.09 -10.39 -1.49
C PRO A 182 3.23 -9.69 -2.23
N VAL A 183 3.29 -8.34 -2.22
CA VAL A 183 4.16 -7.48 -3.05
C VAL A 183 3.88 -7.62 -4.55
N ILE A 184 3.87 -8.85 -5.05
CA ILE A 184 3.41 -9.22 -6.38
C ILE A 184 2.34 -10.29 -6.24
N HIS A 185 1.18 -10.03 -6.81
CA HIS A 185 0.09 -10.99 -6.87
C HIS A 185 0.39 -12.12 -7.86
N ASN A 186 -0.15 -13.29 -7.56
CA ASN A 186 -0.35 -14.39 -8.50
C ASN A 186 -1.83 -14.74 -8.46
N ASP A 187 -2.59 -14.21 -9.40
CA ASP A 187 -4.03 -14.37 -9.44
C ASP A 187 -4.47 -14.92 -10.79
N HIS A 188 -5.06 -16.12 -10.78
CA HIS A 188 -5.53 -16.80 -12.00
C HIS A 188 -4.51 -16.85 -13.15
N GLY A 189 -3.24 -17.09 -12.81
CA GLY A 189 -2.16 -17.18 -13.80
C GLY A 189 -1.61 -15.83 -14.27
N LEU A 190 -1.98 -14.74 -13.62
CA LEU A 190 -1.48 -13.39 -13.90
C LEU A 190 -0.68 -12.84 -12.72
N ALA A 191 0.53 -12.35 -13.01
CA ALA A 191 1.36 -11.64 -12.05
C ALA A 191 1.21 -10.12 -12.23
N TYR A 192 1.06 -9.38 -11.12
CA TYR A 192 0.96 -7.92 -11.11
C TYR A 192 1.30 -7.33 -9.75
N PRO A 193 1.68 -6.03 -9.67
CA PRO A 193 2.03 -5.39 -8.41
C PRO A 193 0.85 -5.31 -7.44
N ASP A 194 1.15 -5.49 -6.16
CA ASP A 194 0.20 -5.17 -5.09
C ASP A 194 0.01 -3.66 -4.96
N THR A 195 -1.23 -3.26 -4.78
CA THR A 195 -1.63 -1.90 -4.44
C THR A 195 -2.78 -1.95 -3.43
N CYS A 196 -2.77 -1.07 -2.45
CA CYS A 196 -3.69 -1.16 -1.33
C CYS A 196 -4.35 0.20 -1.03
N VAL A 197 -5.64 0.19 -0.78
CA VAL A 197 -6.27 1.26 0.00
C VAL A 197 -6.55 0.75 1.40
N GLY A 198 -6.43 1.63 2.38
CA GLY A 198 -6.74 1.29 3.77
C GLY A 198 -7.59 2.36 4.42
N THR A 199 -8.43 1.96 5.37
CA THR A 199 -9.32 2.88 6.10
C THR A 199 -8.62 3.61 7.24
N ASP A 200 -7.30 3.69 7.19
CA ASP A 200 -6.45 4.38 8.16
C ASP A 200 -5.35 5.17 7.46
N SER A 201 -4.96 6.31 8.03
CA SER A 201 -3.96 7.22 7.46
C SER A 201 -2.55 6.64 7.40
N HIS A 202 -2.22 5.66 8.25
CA HIS A 202 -0.92 5.00 8.28
C HIS A 202 -0.82 3.77 7.34
N THR A 203 -1.76 3.60 6.43
CA THR A 203 -1.72 2.60 5.35
C THR A 203 -0.40 2.64 4.55
N PRO A 204 0.27 3.80 4.33
CA PRO A 204 1.57 3.86 3.66
C PRO A 204 2.72 3.09 4.34
N HIS A 205 2.53 2.52 5.52
CA HIS A 205 3.54 1.67 6.16
C HIS A 205 4.09 0.57 5.23
N VAL A 206 3.24 -0.02 4.40
CA VAL A 206 3.62 -1.07 3.45
C VAL A 206 4.32 -0.54 2.18
N ASP A 207 4.38 0.77 1.97
CA ASP A 207 5.14 1.40 0.87
C ASP A 207 6.63 1.03 0.95
N ALA A 208 7.11 0.67 2.15
CA ALA A 208 8.45 0.15 2.38
C ALA A 208 8.80 -1.09 1.54
N LEU A 209 7.82 -1.87 1.12
CA LEU A 209 7.97 -3.04 0.26
C LEU A 209 7.80 -2.73 -1.24
N GLY A 210 7.60 -1.48 -1.61
CA GLY A 210 7.31 -1.09 -3.00
C GLY A 210 5.82 -1.19 -3.36
N VAL A 211 4.93 -1.22 -2.39
CA VAL A 211 3.49 -1.30 -2.59
C VAL A 211 2.89 0.10 -2.46
N ILE A 212 2.21 0.60 -3.48
CA ILE A 212 1.47 1.86 -3.35
C ILE A 212 0.26 1.61 -2.44
N ALA A 213 0.29 2.22 -1.26
CA ALA A 213 -0.75 2.06 -0.26
C ALA A 213 -1.20 3.42 0.27
N ILE A 214 -2.49 3.69 0.16
CA ILE A 214 -3.05 5.01 0.46
C ILE A 214 -4.17 4.89 1.50
N GLY A 215 -4.14 5.77 2.50
CA GLY A 215 -5.24 5.93 3.45
C GLY A 215 -6.42 6.64 2.80
N VAL A 216 -7.62 6.05 2.92
CA VAL A 216 -8.86 6.57 2.34
C VAL A 216 -10.00 6.54 3.36
N GLY A 217 -11.08 7.26 3.09
CA GLY A 217 -12.31 7.16 3.87
C GLY A 217 -13.13 5.90 3.55
N GLY A 218 -14.11 5.59 4.41
CA GLY A 218 -14.96 4.39 4.27
C GLY A 218 -15.67 4.29 2.92
N LEU A 219 -16.26 5.38 2.42
CA LEU A 219 -16.95 5.41 1.13
C LEU A 219 -16.01 5.12 -0.05
N GLU A 220 -14.79 5.64 -0.01
CA GLU A 220 -13.79 5.35 -1.03
C GLU A 220 -13.38 3.87 -1.00
N ALA A 221 -13.17 3.33 0.20
CA ALA A 221 -12.89 1.91 0.37
C ALA A 221 -14.04 1.04 -0.16
N GLU A 222 -15.28 1.40 0.11
CA GLU A 222 -16.47 0.69 -0.40
C GLU A 222 -16.53 0.72 -1.94
N ASN A 223 -16.28 1.86 -2.56
CA ASN A 223 -16.20 1.96 -4.02
C ASN A 223 -15.17 0.99 -4.61
N VAL A 224 -14.01 0.89 -3.99
CA VAL A 224 -12.97 -0.08 -4.39
C VAL A 224 -13.43 -1.53 -4.15
N MET A 225 -14.10 -1.81 -3.04
CA MET A 225 -14.67 -3.13 -2.77
C MET A 225 -15.68 -3.53 -3.84
N LEU A 226 -16.47 -2.58 -4.36
CA LEU A 226 -17.43 -2.80 -5.43
C LEU A 226 -16.79 -2.85 -6.83
N GLY A 227 -15.47 -2.69 -6.94
CA GLY A 227 -14.72 -2.78 -8.20
C GLY A 227 -14.69 -1.50 -9.02
N HIS A 228 -15.09 -0.38 -8.45
CA HIS A 228 -14.95 0.91 -9.10
C HIS A 228 -13.52 1.43 -8.99
N ALA A 229 -13.13 2.26 -9.96
CA ALA A 229 -11.87 2.97 -9.86
C ALA A 229 -11.92 4.00 -8.73
N SER A 230 -10.83 4.15 -8.00
CA SER A 230 -10.56 5.33 -7.20
C SER A 230 -10.07 6.43 -8.14
N TRP A 231 -10.83 7.52 -8.25
CA TRP A 231 -10.48 8.63 -9.11
C TRP A 231 -9.61 9.62 -8.34
N LEU A 232 -8.41 9.82 -8.83
CA LEU A 232 -7.45 10.73 -8.22
C LEU A 232 -6.84 11.66 -9.29
N ARG A 233 -6.26 12.76 -8.85
CA ARG A 233 -5.35 13.54 -9.69
C ARG A 233 -3.94 13.00 -9.50
N LEU A 234 -3.22 12.85 -10.60
CA LEU A 234 -1.83 12.39 -10.50
C LEU A 234 -1.05 13.28 -9.53
N PRO A 235 -0.42 12.71 -8.48
CA PRO A 235 0.34 13.49 -7.51
C PRO A 235 1.64 14.01 -8.14
N GLU A 236 2.21 15.02 -7.51
CA GLU A 236 3.63 15.35 -7.72
C GLU A 236 4.49 14.21 -7.22
N ILE A 237 5.48 13.77 -7.99
CA ILE A 237 6.43 12.74 -7.54
C ILE A 237 7.75 13.43 -7.22
N VAL A 238 8.10 13.41 -5.93
CA VAL A 238 9.30 14.04 -5.39
C VAL A 238 10.32 12.97 -5.05
N GLY A 239 11.49 13.03 -5.69
CA GLY A 239 12.62 12.20 -5.33
C GLY A 239 13.27 12.69 -4.03
N VAL A 240 13.57 11.76 -3.12
CA VAL A 240 14.28 12.05 -1.87
C VAL A 240 15.53 11.19 -1.82
N LYS A 241 16.64 11.76 -2.23
CA LYS A 241 17.94 11.09 -2.21
C LYS A 241 18.46 11.00 -0.78
N LEU A 242 18.56 9.79 -0.25
CA LEU A 242 19.18 9.53 1.04
C LEU A 242 20.67 9.24 0.85
N THR A 243 21.52 9.98 1.53
CA THR A 243 22.98 9.82 1.51
C THR A 243 23.51 9.43 2.89
N GLY A 244 24.75 9.00 2.96
CA GLY A 244 25.37 8.62 4.21
C GLY A 244 24.80 7.37 4.87
N GLN A 245 24.89 7.33 6.18
CA GLN A 245 24.33 6.22 6.98
C GLN A 245 24.01 6.69 8.40
N ARG A 246 23.02 6.03 9.01
CA ARG A 246 22.66 6.26 10.40
C ARG A 246 23.85 6.04 11.33
N GLN A 247 24.11 6.99 12.22
CA GLN A 247 25.20 6.90 13.18
C GLN A 247 24.87 5.91 14.32
N PRO A 248 25.86 5.29 14.93
CA PRO A 248 25.68 4.47 16.14
C PRO A 248 24.93 5.25 17.23
N GLY A 249 23.93 4.63 17.85
CA GLY A 249 23.12 5.24 18.91
C GLY A 249 21.96 6.13 18.42
N ILE A 250 21.82 6.32 17.11
CA ILE A 250 20.66 6.98 16.49
C ILE A 250 19.63 5.91 16.10
N THR A 251 18.38 6.10 16.49
CA THR A 251 17.29 5.17 16.23
C THR A 251 16.59 5.48 14.89
N ALA A 252 15.76 4.56 14.39
CA ALA A 252 14.88 4.83 13.24
C ALA A 252 13.95 6.00 13.54
N THR A 253 13.47 6.13 14.79
CA THR A 253 12.62 7.24 15.24
C THR A 253 13.35 8.59 15.14
N ASP A 254 14.63 8.68 15.53
CA ASP A 254 15.40 9.91 15.37
C ASP A 254 15.48 10.32 13.90
N VAL A 255 15.72 9.35 13.01
CA VAL A 255 15.78 9.60 11.56
C VAL A 255 14.42 10.10 11.04
N VAL A 256 13.33 9.45 11.37
CA VAL A 256 12.02 9.83 10.84
C VAL A 256 11.55 11.18 11.38
N LEU A 257 11.86 11.53 12.63
CA LEU A 257 11.51 12.84 13.18
C LEU A 257 12.28 13.96 12.47
N ALA A 258 13.60 13.78 12.26
CA ALA A 258 14.43 14.75 11.52
C ALA A 258 13.96 14.86 10.04
N LEU A 259 13.64 13.74 9.42
CA LEU A 259 13.13 13.70 8.06
C LEU A 259 11.75 14.36 7.95
N THR A 260 10.86 14.16 8.92
CA THR A 260 9.54 14.81 8.97
C THR A 260 9.68 16.32 8.98
N GLU A 261 10.56 16.86 9.84
CA GLU A 261 10.82 18.30 9.88
C GLU A 261 11.35 18.82 8.53
N PHE A 262 12.32 18.12 7.95
CA PHE A 262 12.89 18.45 6.64
C PHE A 262 11.84 18.46 5.53
N LEU A 263 11.02 17.42 5.44
CA LEU A 263 10.00 17.26 4.41
C LEU A 263 8.86 18.28 4.55
N ARG A 264 8.42 18.58 5.79
CA ARG A 264 7.45 19.66 6.01
C ARG A 264 7.95 21.03 5.56
N LYS A 265 9.20 21.35 5.85
CA LYS A 265 9.85 22.58 5.34
C LYS A 265 9.94 22.58 3.81
N SER A 266 10.07 21.42 3.20
CA SER A 266 10.14 21.24 1.75
C SER A 266 8.78 21.27 1.05
N LYS A 267 7.66 21.43 1.79
CA LYS A 267 6.29 21.56 1.25
C LYS A 267 5.89 20.40 0.33
N VAL A 268 5.93 19.20 0.85
CA VAL A 268 5.59 17.95 0.11
C VAL A 268 4.13 17.51 0.27
N VAL A 269 3.25 18.40 0.72
CA VAL A 269 1.84 18.07 0.97
C VAL A 269 1.17 17.54 -0.28
N GLY A 270 0.55 16.35 -0.18
CA GLY A 270 -0.14 15.68 -1.28
C GLY A 270 0.76 14.99 -2.30
N ALA A 271 2.10 15.12 -2.16
CA ALA A 271 3.03 14.46 -3.06
C ALA A 271 3.17 12.95 -2.77
N TYR A 272 3.66 12.22 -3.76
CA TYR A 272 4.27 10.91 -3.57
C TYR A 272 5.78 11.10 -3.44
N LEU A 273 6.36 10.55 -2.39
CA LEU A 273 7.80 10.57 -2.18
C LEU A 273 8.41 9.26 -2.61
N GLU A 274 9.52 9.31 -3.33
CA GLU A 274 10.32 8.13 -3.67
C GLU A 274 11.72 8.27 -3.06
N PHE A 275 11.99 7.44 -2.06
CA PHE A 275 13.29 7.40 -1.39
C PHE A 275 14.28 6.54 -2.16
N TYR A 276 15.44 7.09 -2.48
CA TYR A 276 16.46 6.42 -3.26
C TYR A 276 17.88 6.82 -2.82
N GLY A 277 18.88 6.26 -3.49
CA GLY A 277 20.28 6.54 -3.20
C GLY A 277 20.92 5.52 -2.26
N GLU A 278 22.21 5.71 -1.99
CA GLU A 278 23.00 4.77 -1.19
C GLU A 278 22.54 4.64 0.26
N GLY A 279 22.02 5.73 0.82
CA GLY A 279 21.45 5.73 2.16
C GLY A 279 20.18 4.89 2.23
N ALA A 280 19.29 5.01 1.24
CA ALA A 280 18.06 4.20 1.17
C ALA A 280 18.35 2.70 1.06
N ALA A 281 19.36 2.33 0.25
CA ALA A 281 19.75 0.93 0.07
C ALA A 281 20.31 0.27 1.35
N LYS A 282 20.82 1.07 2.28
CA LYS A 282 21.34 0.59 3.57
C LYS A 282 20.29 0.46 4.67
N LEU A 283 19.12 1.07 4.49
CA LEU A 283 18.02 0.97 5.46
C LEU A 283 17.37 -0.40 5.38
N THR A 284 17.14 -1.00 6.54
CA THR A 284 16.32 -2.21 6.64
C THR A 284 14.87 -1.91 6.29
N ILE A 285 14.06 -2.93 5.96
CA ILE A 285 12.63 -2.71 5.74
C ILE A 285 11.94 -2.15 6.98
N GLY A 286 12.35 -2.50 8.19
CA GLY A 286 11.83 -1.89 9.42
C GLY A 286 12.11 -0.39 9.50
N ASP A 287 13.32 0.06 9.13
CA ASP A 287 13.65 1.48 9.06
C ASP A 287 12.82 2.19 7.98
N ARG A 288 12.72 1.60 6.77
CA ARG A 288 11.89 2.12 5.67
C ARG A 288 10.43 2.22 6.05
N ALA A 289 9.89 1.19 6.72
CA ALA A 289 8.51 1.14 7.17
C ALA A 289 8.20 2.24 8.19
N THR A 290 9.14 2.54 9.09
CA THR A 290 9.02 3.66 10.04
C THR A 290 8.92 4.99 9.29
N ILE A 291 9.71 5.18 8.23
CA ILE A 291 9.66 6.38 7.37
C ILE A 291 8.33 6.44 6.62
N SER A 292 7.94 5.37 5.96
CA SER A 292 6.72 5.30 5.16
C SER A 292 5.46 5.49 6.01
N ASN A 293 5.44 4.95 7.23
CA ASN A 293 4.34 5.08 8.17
C ASN A 293 4.02 6.53 8.52
N MET A 294 5.04 7.38 8.59
CA MET A 294 4.92 8.79 8.97
C MET A 294 4.56 9.71 7.77
N ALA A 295 4.16 9.15 6.62
CA ALA A 295 3.73 9.95 5.47
C ALA A 295 2.67 11.02 5.83
N PRO A 296 1.63 10.71 6.63
CA PRO A 296 0.65 11.71 7.06
C PRO A 296 1.25 12.86 7.86
N GLU A 297 2.25 12.59 8.71
CA GLU A 297 2.86 13.58 9.59
C GLU A 297 3.64 14.63 8.81
N TYR A 298 4.30 14.27 7.71
CA TYR A 298 4.92 15.26 6.83
C TYR A 298 4.02 15.69 5.67
N GLY A 299 2.80 15.15 5.58
CA GLY A 299 1.75 15.58 4.68
C GLY A 299 1.81 14.96 3.29
N ALA A 300 2.65 13.97 3.05
CA ALA A 300 2.68 13.24 1.78
C ALA A 300 1.55 12.19 1.72
N THR A 301 1.15 11.83 0.51
CA THR A 301 0.14 10.80 0.29
C THR A 301 0.74 9.40 0.31
N ALA A 302 1.96 9.24 -0.20
CA ALA A 302 2.72 7.99 -0.21
C ALA A 302 4.20 8.26 0.04
N ALA A 303 4.92 7.27 0.56
CA ALA A 303 6.32 7.36 0.93
C ALA A 303 7.05 6.06 0.56
N MET A 304 7.42 5.97 -0.71
CA MET A 304 7.79 4.76 -1.41
C MET A 304 9.28 4.44 -1.32
N PHE A 305 9.55 3.15 -1.21
CA PHE A 305 10.85 2.57 -1.54
C PHE A 305 10.68 1.58 -2.70
N SER A 306 11.63 1.52 -3.62
CA SER A 306 11.60 0.53 -4.69
C SER A 306 11.94 -0.87 -4.18
N ILE A 307 11.48 -1.90 -4.91
CA ILE A 307 11.82 -3.29 -4.60
C ILE A 307 13.32 -3.51 -4.83
N ASP A 308 14.00 -4.07 -3.84
CA ASP A 308 15.42 -4.41 -3.88
C ASP A 308 15.73 -5.67 -3.05
N GLN A 309 17.02 -5.94 -2.83
CA GLN A 309 17.44 -7.10 -2.03
C GLN A 309 16.92 -7.04 -0.59
N GLN A 310 16.83 -5.86 0.03
CA GLN A 310 16.26 -5.70 1.38
C GLN A 310 14.81 -6.18 1.44
N THR A 311 14.04 -5.95 0.36
CA THR A 311 12.67 -6.47 0.25
C THR A 311 12.65 -8.00 0.28
N LEU A 312 13.51 -8.67 -0.52
CA LEU A 312 13.58 -10.14 -0.55
C LEU A 312 14.04 -10.73 0.79
N ASP A 313 15.04 -10.12 1.41
CA ASP A 313 15.56 -10.53 2.71
C ASP A 313 14.47 -10.42 3.79
N TYR A 314 13.68 -9.37 3.77
CA TYR A 314 12.56 -9.18 4.69
C TYR A 314 11.42 -10.19 4.44
N LEU A 315 11.07 -10.46 3.19
CA LEU A 315 10.09 -11.49 2.85
C LEU A 315 10.54 -12.87 3.34
N THR A 316 11.84 -13.15 3.25
CA THR A 316 12.44 -14.37 3.79
C THR A 316 12.33 -14.41 5.32
N LEU A 317 12.71 -13.33 5.99
CA LEU A 317 12.65 -13.19 7.45
C LEU A 317 11.22 -13.38 7.99
N THR A 318 10.23 -12.87 7.28
CA THR A 318 8.82 -12.94 7.69
C THR A 318 8.09 -14.18 7.19
N GLY A 319 8.82 -15.14 6.60
CA GLY A 319 8.32 -16.49 6.30
C GLY A 319 7.45 -16.59 5.04
N ARG A 320 7.64 -15.70 4.04
CA ARG A 320 7.06 -15.90 2.70
C ARG A 320 7.72 -17.12 2.05
N THR A 321 6.96 -17.81 1.20
CA THR A 321 7.49 -19.01 0.53
C THR A 321 8.59 -18.65 -0.47
N ALA A 322 9.49 -19.59 -0.75
CA ALA A 322 10.55 -19.39 -1.73
C ALA A 322 9.99 -19.08 -3.13
N GLU A 323 8.84 -19.65 -3.47
CA GLU A 323 8.15 -19.42 -4.73
C GLU A 323 7.66 -17.97 -4.82
N GLN A 324 7.06 -17.44 -3.73
CA GLN A 324 6.61 -16.04 -3.66
C GLN A 324 7.78 -15.07 -3.76
N ILE A 325 8.87 -15.33 -3.04
CA ILE A 325 10.07 -14.48 -3.08
C ILE A 325 10.67 -14.46 -4.48
N LYS A 326 10.77 -15.63 -5.12
CA LYS A 326 11.25 -15.73 -6.51
C LYS A 326 10.33 -15.02 -7.49
N LEU A 327 9.02 -15.09 -7.30
CA LEU A 327 8.06 -14.37 -8.13
C LEU A 327 8.27 -12.86 -8.02
N VAL A 328 8.42 -12.33 -6.79
CA VAL A 328 8.67 -10.90 -6.54
C VAL A 328 9.95 -10.45 -7.26
N GLU A 329 11.04 -11.19 -7.12
CA GLU A 329 12.31 -10.88 -7.79
C GLU A 329 12.16 -10.89 -9.32
N THR A 330 11.61 -11.98 -9.86
CA THR A 330 11.47 -12.18 -11.31
C THR A 330 10.60 -11.10 -11.93
N TYR A 331 9.44 -10.84 -11.31
CA TYR A 331 8.52 -9.82 -11.80
C TYR A 331 9.13 -8.42 -11.72
N ALA A 332 9.68 -8.05 -10.56
CA ALA A 332 10.24 -6.71 -10.37
C ALA A 332 11.37 -6.41 -11.37
N LYS A 333 12.23 -7.37 -11.65
CA LYS A 333 13.30 -7.23 -12.65
C LYS A 333 12.73 -7.13 -14.07
N GLN A 334 11.76 -7.98 -14.43
CA GLN A 334 11.16 -8.01 -15.76
C GLN A 334 10.30 -6.76 -16.04
N ALA A 335 9.54 -6.31 -15.06
CA ALA A 335 8.64 -5.17 -15.18
C ALA A 335 9.32 -3.82 -14.85
N GLY A 336 10.64 -3.79 -14.69
CA GLY A 336 11.38 -2.55 -14.43
C GLY A 336 11.08 -1.90 -13.08
N LEU A 337 10.62 -2.67 -12.09
CA LEU A 337 10.33 -2.20 -10.73
C LEU A 337 11.47 -2.46 -9.73
N TRP A 338 12.51 -3.14 -10.16
CA TRP A 338 13.72 -3.35 -9.38
C TRP A 338 14.54 -2.07 -9.28
N SER A 339 15.11 -1.78 -8.12
CA SER A 339 15.83 -0.52 -7.84
C SER A 339 16.88 -0.12 -8.90
N ASP A 340 17.60 -1.10 -9.45
CA ASP A 340 18.59 -0.84 -10.51
C ASP A 340 17.99 -0.32 -11.82
N SER A 341 16.73 -0.60 -12.08
CA SER A 341 15.99 -0.14 -13.26
C SER A 341 15.60 1.34 -13.21
N LEU A 342 15.75 1.97 -12.05
CA LEU A 342 15.29 3.34 -11.77
C LEU A 342 16.42 4.37 -11.79
N LYS A 343 17.63 4.00 -12.17
CA LYS A 343 18.81 4.90 -12.18
C LYS A 343 18.65 6.17 -13.00
N ASN A 344 17.79 6.12 -14.03
CA ASN A 344 17.51 7.24 -14.92
C ASN A 344 16.15 7.89 -14.64
N ALA A 345 15.47 7.51 -13.55
CA ALA A 345 14.20 8.11 -13.19
C ALA A 345 14.37 9.63 -12.98
N VAL A 346 13.44 10.40 -13.53
CA VAL A 346 13.42 11.85 -13.41
C VAL A 346 12.26 12.26 -12.53
N TYR A 347 12.54 12.94 -11.45
CA TYR A 347 11.55 13.48 -10.54
C TYR A 347 11.18 14.91 -10.90
N GLU A 348 10.05 15.39 -10.44
CA GLU A 348 9.63 16.76 -10.65
C GLU A 348 10.37 17.72 -9.72
N ARG A 349 10.64 17.26 -8.52
CA ARG A 349 11.57 17.84 -7.55
C ARG A 349 12.48 16.77 -7.00
N ASP A 350 13.69 17.14 -6.68
CA ASP A 350 14.70 16.27 -6.11
C ASP A 350 15.26 16.89 -4.83
N LEU A 351 15.13 16.17 -3.73
CA LEU A 351 15.59 16.58 -2.42
C LEU A 351 16.73 15.67 -1.99
N THR A 352 17.64 16.19 -1.19
CA THR A 352 18.73 15.38 -0.62
C THR A 352 18.72 15.48 0.89
N PHE A 353 18.78 14.33 1.56
CA PHE A 353 18.86 14.23 3.01
C PHE A 353 20.01 13.33 3.43
N ASP A 354 20.88 13.83 4.29
CA ASP A 354 22.05 13.10 4.79
C ASP A 354 21.75 12.42 6.13
N LEU A 355 21.65 11.09 6.12
CA LEU A 355 21.44 10.26 7.30
C LEU A 355 22.54 10.42 8.36
N SER A 356 23.75 10.79 7.93
CA SER A 356 24.89 10.99 8.84
C SER A 356 24.77 12.26 9.68
N SER A 357 23.97 13.21 9.24
CA SER A 357 23.73 14.47 9.94
C SER A 357 22.70 14.36 11.07
N VAL A 358 21.99 13.25 11.16
CA VAL A 358 20.89 13.07 12.13
C VAL A 358 21.47 12.89 13.54
N GLY A 359 21.08 13.77 14.45
CA GLY A 359 21.29 13.64 15.89
C GLY A 359 20.11 12.96 16.57
N ARG A 360 20.11 12.94 17.90
CA ARG A 360 18.93 12.52 18.65
C ARG A 360 17.81 13.54 18.49
N ASN A 361 16.63 13.07 18.22
CA ASN A 361 15.44 13.88 17.99
C ASN A 361 14.33 13.50 18.96
N MET A 362 13.52 14.48 19.30
CA MET A 362 12.32 14.31 20.10
C MET A 362 11.24 15.23 19.56
N ALA A 363 10.02 14.70 19.45
CA ALA A 363 8.88 15.56 19.12
C ALA A 363 8.69 16.60 20.22
N GLY A 364 8.52 17.84 19.83
CA GLY A 364 8.20 18.91 20.75
C GLY A 364 6.76 18.85 21.26
N PRO A 365 6.41 19.66 22.29
CA PRO A 365 5.03 19.78 22.74
C PRO A 365 4.15 20.46 21.71
#